data_393c266ad7690f10f6f5045ae46b8105
#
_entry.id   393c266ad7690f10f6f5045ae46b8105
#
_cell.length_a   1.000
_cell.length_b   1.000
_cell.length_c   1.000
_cell.angle_alpha   90.00
_cell.angle_beta   90.00
_cell.angle_gamma   90.00
#
_symmetry.space_group_name_H-M   'P 1'
#
loop_
_entity.id
_entity.type
_entity.pdbx_description
1 polymer ?
#
loop_
_entity_poly.entity_id
_entity_poly.type
_entity_poly.pdbx_seq_one_letter_code
_entity_poly.pdbx_strand_id
1 'polypeptide(L)'
;MRWKELQNKHWIRTSRGQYVWTGLPQGARLQLLAVARRMPPNFAFSGLTAGWLWEIDRVWPDRIEVTISREVPVRSRVGVKVRRAALPESDVSVRHGFRTTSPMRTVCDLGSRHDLVESVVAVDMALHAGLVKLSELESHVATHAGAKGIKRLRRAVGLAEPRSESAMETRLRVLLILGRLPRPESQAELRDASGRLLGRVDLYYADLKLAIEYDGAGHNDRLGPDLRRHNALLNAGYHLLRFTAFDLRDTKAVVAEVRRARASLARNGALVRTNA
;
A
#
# COMPACT_ATOMS: atom_id res chain seq x y z
N MET A 1 3.37 8.86 -42.63
CA MET A 1 2.59 9.89 -41.93
C MET A 1 3.41 11.16 -41.85
N ARG A 2 2.89 12.27 -42.33
CA ARG A 2 3.62 13.56 -42.39
C ARG A 2 3.55 14.27 -41.06
N TRP A 3 4.56 15.02 -40.63
CA TRP A 3 4.63 15.76 -39.39
C TRP A 3 3.40 16.65 -39.12
N LYS A 4 2.86 17.29 -40.13
CA LYS A 4 1.66 18.14 -40.05
C LYS A 4 0.40 17.35 -39.63
N GLU A 5 0.31 16.07 -39.99
CA GLU A 5 -0.83 15.20 -39.64
C GLU A 5 -0.85 14.83 -38.15
N LEU A 6 0.32 14.82 -37.48
CA LEU A 6 0.48 14.53 -36.05
C LEU A 6 0.20 15.73 -35.14
N GLN A 7 0.01 16.92 -35.71
CA GLN A 7 -0.24 18.16 -34.95
C GLN A 7 -1.72 18.53 -34.85
N ASN A 8 -2.62 17.70 -35.35
CA ASN A 8 -4.05 17.95 -35.25
C ASN A 8 -4.63 17.40 -33.94
N LYS A 9 -5.90 17.78 -33.62
CA LYS A 9 -6.61 17.39 -32.39
C LYS A 9 -6.79 15.88 -32.19
N HIS A 10 -6.51 15.07 -33.20
CA HIS A 10 -6.66 13.61 -33.14
C HIS A 10 -5.39 12.88 -32.63
N TRP A 11 -4.31 13.62 -32.40
CA TRP A 11 -3.05 13.05 -31.92
C TRP A 11 -2.55 13.78 -30.69
N ILE A 12 -2.32 13.03 -29.61
CA ILE A 12 -1.69 13.54 -28.39
C ILE A 12 -0.22 13.13 -28.40
N ARG A 13 0.66 14.12 -28.23
CA ARG A 13 2.08 13.86 -28.06
C ARG A 13 2.36 13.30 -26.67
N THR A 14 2.73 12.03 -26.59
CA THR A 14 3.07 11.34 -25.32
C THR A 14 4.52 11.56 -24.93
N SER A 15 5.40 11.76 -25.92
CA SER A 15 6.81 12.11 -25.71
C SER A 15 7.44 12.61 -27.01
N ARG A 16 8.75 12.97 -26.99
CA ARG A 16 9.43 13.44 -28.21
C ARG A 16 9.41 12.38 -29.31
N GLY A 17 8.75 12.71 -30.42
CA GLY A 17 8.62 11.81 -31.57
C GLY A 17 7.61 10.68 -31.41
N GLN A 18 6.78 10.70 -30.37
CA GLN A 18 5.71 9.71 -30.14
C GLN A 18 4.37 10.41 -29.99
N TYR A 19 3.40 9.91 -30.74
CA TYR A 19 2.05 10.41 -30.78
C TYR A 19 1.09 9.23 -30.63
N VAL A 20 0.01 9.41 -29.90
CA VAL A 20 -1.10 8.46 -29.76
C VAL A 20 -2.35 9.09 -30.34
N TRP A 21 -3.06 8.33 -31.13
CA TRP A 21 -4.36 8.76 -31.65
C TRP A 21 -5.39 8.83 -30.53
N THR A 22 -6.13 9.93 -30.45
CA THR A 22 -7.12 10.18 -29.36
C THR A 22 -8.26 9.18 -29.33
N GLY A 23 -8.54 8.49 -30.44
CA GLY A 23 -9.53 7.42 -30.49
C GLY A 23 -9.08 6.09 -29.86
N LEU A 24 -7.80 5.98 -29.43
CA LEU A 24 -7.33 4.81 -28.67
C LEU A 24 -7.46 5.07 -27.16
N PRO A 25 -7.81 4.04 -26.36
CA PRO A 25 -7.81 4.16 -24.91
C PRO A 25 -6.43 4.63 -24.43
N GLN A 26 -6.38 5.77 -23.73
CA GLN A 26 -5.17 6.36 -23.16
C GLN A 26 -4.76 5.62 -21.86
N GLY A 27 -4.74 4.29 -21.91
CA GLY A 27 -4.46 3.45 -20.75
C GLY A 27 -2.98 3.45 -20.34
N ALA A 28 -2.72 3.08 -19.11
CA ALA A 28 -1.38 2.88 -18.53
C ALA A 28 -0.48 2.01 -19.43
N ARG A 29 -1.05 0.97 -20.06
CA ARG A 29 -0.32 0.07 -20.97
C ARG A 29 0.31 0.81 -22.16
N LEU A 30 -0.40 1.77 -22.77
CA LEU A 30 0.13 2.56 -23.88
C LEU A 30 1.28 3.47 -23.44
N GLN A 31 1.18 4.06 -22.24
CA GLN A 31 2.24 4.88 -21.67
C GLN A 31 3.51 4.05 -21.42
N LEU A 32 3.34 2.84 -20.85
CA LEU A 32 4.46 1.91 -20.63
C LEU A 32 5.11 1.50 -21.95
N LEU A 33 4.33 1.14 -22.97
CA LEU A 33 4.86 0.82 -24.30
C LEU A 33 5.62 1.99 -24.93
N ALA A 34 5.08 3.21 -24.82
CA ALA A 34 5.74 4.41 -25.33
C ALA A 34 7.09 4.67 -24.65
N VAL A 35 7.18 4.42 -23.35
CA VAL A 35 8.46 4.52 -22.61
C VAL A 35 9.40 3.38 -23.00
N ALA A 36 8.93 2.13 -23.02
CA ALA A 36 9.75 0.95 -23.32
C ALA A 36 10.46 1.06 -24.68
N ARG A 37 9.77 1.54 -25.73
CA ARG A 37 10.35 1.73 -27.06
C ARG A 37 11.50 2.74 -27.13
N ARG A 38 11.68 3.55 -26.09
CA ARG A 38 12.67 4.64 -26.04
C ARG A 38 13.76 4.40 -24.98
N MET A 39 13.64 3.36 -24.20
CA MET A 39 14.66 2.95 -23.25
C MET A 39 15.64 1.98 -23.89
N PRO A 40 16.89 1.92 -23.37
CA PRO A 40 17.85 0.89 -23.77
C PRO A 40 17.31 -0.50 -23.41
N PRO A 41 17.71 -1.56 -24.14
CA PRO A 41 17.14 -2.91 -23.94
C PRO A 41 17.27 -3.45 -22.51
N ASN A 42 18.26 -3.02 -21.75
CA ASN A 42 18.56 -3.50 -20.39
C ASN A 42 17.93 -2.62 -19.29
N PHE A 43 16.87 -1.87 -19.59
CA PHE A 43 16.12 -1.18 -18.54
C PHE A 43 15.10 -2.11 -17.89
N ALA A 44 14.61 -1.73 -16.69
CA ALA A 44 13.41 -2.30 -16.10
C ALA A 44 12.51 -1.18 -15.54
N PHE A 45 11.19 -1.33 -15.65
CA PHE A 45 10.27 -0.52 -14.85
C PHE A 45 10.54 -0.77 -13.37
N SER A 46 10.49 0.26 -12.53
CA SER A 46 10.92 0.18 -11.15
C SER A 46 10.12 1.11 -10.24
N GLY A 47 10.40 1.10 -8.94
CA GLY A 47 9.75 1.99 -7.98
C GLY A 47 8.22 1.88 -8.01
N LEU A 48 7.52 3.01 -8.00
CA LEU A 48 6.05 3.03 -8.01
C LEU A 48 5.45 2.39 -9.26
N THR A 49 6.12 2.49 -10.42
CA THR A 49 5.64 1.84 -11.66
C THR A 49 5.71 0.31 -11.53
N ALA A 50 6.79 -0.22 -10.95
CA ALA A 50 6.87 -1.64 -10.68
C ALA A 50 5.87 -2.07 -9.59
N GLY A 51 5.70 -1.26 -8.55
CA GLY A 51 4.68 -1.47 -7.52
C GLY A 51 3.27 -1.58 -8.12
N TRP A 52 2.94 -0.71 -9.06
CA TRP A 52 1.68 -0.78 -9.80
C TRP A 52 1.58 -2.04 -10.69
N LEU A 53 2.64 -2.38 -11.40
CA LEU A 53 2.67 -3.60 -12.23
C LEU A 53 2.51 -4.88 -11.41
N TRP A 54 3.02 -4.91 -10.19
CA TRP A 54 2.87 -6.02 -9.23
C TRP A 54 1.58 -5.94 -8.39
N GLU A 55 0.75 -4.90 -8.60
CA GLU A 55 -0.49 -4.67 -7.84
C GLU A 55 -0.26 -4.44 -6.34
N ILE A 56 0.98 -4.11 -5.94
CA ILE A 56 1.34 -3.66 -4.60
C ILE A 56 0.67 -2.32 -4.29
N ASP A 57 0.64 -1.40 -5.28
CA ASP A 57 -0.08 -0.14 -5.21
C ASP A 57 -0.97 -0.02 -6.45
N ARG A 58 -2.24 0.29 -6.25
CA ARG A 58 -3.21 0.45 -7.34
C ARG A 58 -3.23 1.86 -7.92
N VAL A 59 -2.53 2.80 -7.29
CA VAL A 59 -2.45 4.18 -7.77
C VAL A 59 -1.43 4.27 -8.90
N TRP A 60 -1.88 4.79 -10.04
CA TRP A 60 -0.98 5.07 -11.16
C TRP A 60 0.00 6.18 -10.78
N PRO A 61 1.32 6.01 -10.95
CA PRO A 61 2.29 7.01 -10.57
C PRO A 61 2.27 8.24 -11.50
N ASP A 62 2.48 9.42 -10.94
CA ASP A 62 2.58 10.70 -11.70
C ASP A 62 3.69 10.67 -12.75
N ARG A 63 4.74 9.91 -12.51
CA ARG A 63 5.87 9.69 -13.42
C ARG A 63 6.18 8.23 -13.54
N ILE A 64 6.41 7.77 -14.75
CA ILE A 64 6.88 6.41 -14.99
C ILE A 64 8.31 6.27 -14.49
N GLU A 65 8.55 5.36 -13.56
CA GLU A 65 9.87 5.10 -12.98
C GLU A 65 10.54 3.93 -13.68
N VAL A 66 11.79 4.13 -14.06
CA VAL A 66 12.63 3.10 -14.66
C VAL A 66 14.00 3.04 -13.99
N THR A 67 14.58 1.86 -13.91
CA THR A 67 15.99 1.66 -13.54
C THR A 67 16.78 1.21 -14.74
N ILE A 68 17.96 1.78 -14.91
CA ILE A 68 18.96 1.41 -15.91
C ILE A 68 20.32 1.18 -15.23
N SER A 69 21.20 0.43 -15.88
CA SER A 69 22.61 0.31 -15.44
C SER A 69 23.27 1.69 -15.39
N ARG A 70 24.23 1.85 -14.46
CA ARG A 70 24.96 3.11 -14.27
C ARG A 70 25.77 3.51 -15.49
N GLU A 71 26.20 2.54 -16.28
CA GLU A 71 27.08 2.70 -17.44
C GLU A 71 26.32 3.21 -18.69
N VAL A 72 25.00 3.11 -18.70
CA VAL A 72 24.20 3.48 -19.86
C VAL A 72 23.86 4.97 -19.82
N PRO A 73 24.33 5.78 -20.81
CA PRO A 73 23.98 7.18 -20.88
C PRO A 73 22.53 7.34 -21.38
N VAL A 74 21.65 7.77 -20.50
CA VAL A 74 20.26 8.13 -20.84
C VAL A 74 19.99 9.54 -20.38
N ARG A 75 19.46 10.37 -21.29
CA ARG A 75 19.00 11.73 -20.95
C ARG A 75 17.69 11.69 -20.18
N SER A 76 17.54 12.58 -19.21
CA SER A 76 16.25 12.80 -18.52
C SER A 76 15.14 13.08 -19.52
N ARG A 77 13.92 12.62 -19.23
CA ARG A 77 12.75 12.75 -20.11
C ARG A 77 11.55 13.23 -19.31
N VAL A 78 10.76 14.09 -19.92
CA VAL A 78 9.51 14.55 -19.30
C VAL A 78 8.61 13.33 -19.04
N GLY A 79 8.02 13.27 -17.84
CA GLY A 79 7.13 12.18 -17.43
C GLY A 79 7.82 10.87 -17.05
N VAL A 80 9.16 10.78 -17.17
CA VAL A 80 9.91 9.58 -16.80
C VAL A 80 10.97 9.92 -15.76
N LYS A 81 10.96 9.19 -14.65
CA LYS A 81 12.00 9.24 -13.62
C LYS A 81 12.98 8.09 -13.84
N VAL A 82 14.19 8.43 -14.29
CA VAL A 82 15.26 7.47 -14.56
C VAL A 82 16.15 7.35 -13.34
N ARG A 83 16.28 6.12 -12.85
CA ARG A 83 17.23 5.76 -11.81
C ARG A 83 18.43 5.03 -12.42
N ARG A 84 19.63 5.37 -11.96
CA ARG A 84 20.86 4.66 -12.29
C ARG A 84 21.32 3.83 -11.10
N ALA A 85 21.25 2.52 -11.23
CA ALA A 85 21.67 1.59 -10.18
C ALA A 85 22.12 0.27 -10.80
N ALA A 86 22.81 -0.56 -10.00
CA ALA A 86 23.04 -1.94 -10.39
C ALA A 86 21.67 -2.63 -10.61
N LEU A 87 21.56 -3.36 -11.70
CA LEU A 87 20.36 -4.06 -12.12
C LEU A 87 20.75 -5.45 -12.65
N PRO A 88 21.19 -6.36 -11.76
CA PRO A 88 21.47 -7.73 -12.15
C PRO A 88 20.18 -8.42 -12.62
N GLU A 89 20.31 -9.45 -13.45
CA GLU A 89 19.14 -10.18 -13.97
C GLU A 89 18.30 -10.83 -12.86
N SER A 90 18.89 -11.19 -11.73
CA SER A 90 18.17 -11.68 -10.54
C SER A 90 17.21 -10.66 -9.94
N ASP A 91 17.44 -9.37 -10.17
CA ASP A 91 16.59 -8.28 -9.73
C ASP A 91 15.52 -7.89 -10.75
N VAL A 92 15.42 -8.65 -11.84
CA VAL A 92 14.51 -8.36 -12.96
C VAL A 92 13.56 -9.54 -13.18
N SER A 93 12.33 -9.20 -13.52
CA SER A 93 11.27 -10.13 -13.89
C SER A 93 10.45 -9.57 -15.04
N VAL A 94 9.53 -10.35 -15.57
CA VAL A 94 8.55 -9.90 -16.56
C VAL A 94 7.15 -9.94 -15.95
N ARG A 95 6.45 -8.83 -15.99
CA ARG A 95 5.05 -8.74 -15.55
C ARG A 95 4.21 -8.06 -16.63
N HIS A 96 3.10 -8.67 -17.02
CA HIS A 96 2.22 -8.19 -18.12
C HIS A 96 2.94 -7.89 -19.43
N GLY A 97 4.04 -8.63 -19.72
CA GLY A 97 4.88 -8.43 -20.90
C GLY A 97 5.90 -7.28 -20.79
N PHE A 98 6.03 -6.67 -19.61
CA PHE A 98 7.01 -5.61 -19.36
C PHE A 98 8.15 -6.11 -18.47
N ARG A 99 9.38 -5.79 -18.86
CA ARG A 99 10.57 -5.99 -18.04
C ARG A 99 10.49 -5.03 -16.83
N THR A 100 10.44 -5.57 -15.63
CA THR A 100 10.25 -4.81 -14.39
C THR A 100 11.18 -5.33 -13.30
N THR A 101 11.44 -4.56 -12.25
CA THR A 101 12.17 -5.06 -11.10
C THR A 101 11.39 -6.21 -10.45
N SER A 102 12.11 -7.25 -9.96
CA SER A 102 11.52 -8.39 -9.27
C SER A 102 10.69 -7.93 -8.06
N PRO A 103 9.73 -8.71 -7.57
CA PRO A 103 8.95 -8.34 -6.39
C PRO A 103 9.82 -7.96 -5.21
N MET A 104 10.81 -8.78 -4.86
CA MET A 104 11.75 -8.50 -3.77
C MET A 104 12.48 -7.17 -3.98
N ARG A 105 13.05 -6.95 -5.17
CA ARG A 105 13.74 -5.70 -5.48
C ARG A 105 12.78 -4.50 -5.42
N THR A 106 11.55 -4.63 -5.91
CA THR A 106 10.54 -3.58 -5.89
C THR A 106 10.19 -3.19 -4.45
N VAL A 107 9.90 -4.17 -3.58
CA VAL A 107 9.58 -3.94 -2.17
C VAL A 107 10.75 -3.29 -1.44
N CYS A 108 11.99 -3.78 -1.64
CA CYS A 108 13.19 -3.18 -1.05
C CYS A 108 13.39 -1.73 -1.51
N ASP A 109 13.15 -1.45 -2.78
CA ASP A 109 13.26 -0.10 -3.34
C ASP A 109 12.19 0.84 -2.77
N LEU A 110 10.94 0.41 -2.67
CA LEU A 110 9.84 1.19 -2.09
C LEU A 110 10.05 1.38 -0.58
N GLY A 111 10.33 0.31 0.16
CA GLY A 111 10.54 0.34 1.59
C GLY A 111 11.78 1.14 2.05
N SER A 112 12.75 1.34 1.15
CA SER A 112 13.96 2.12 1.47
C SER A 112 13.81 3.63 1.20
N ARG A 113 12.84 4.07 0.39
CA ARG A 113 12.81 5.43 -0.17
C ARG A 113 11.61 6.26 0.20
N HIS A 114 10.48 5.64 0.45
CA HIS A 114 9.27 6.33 0.86
C HIS A 114 9.32 6.69 2.35
N ASP A 115 8.36 7.48 2.82
CA ASP A 115 8.16 7.64 4.26
C ASP A 115 7.84 6.29 4.91
N LEU A 116 7.85 6.23 6.23
CA LEU A 116 7.72 4.95 6.93
C LEU A 116 6.35 4.30 6.69
N VAL A 117 5.28 5.08 6.66
CA VAL A 117 3.92 4.54 6.48
C VAL A 117 3.79 3.88 5.12
N GLU A 118 4.17 4.58 4.05
CA GLU A 118 4.13 4.05 2.69
C GLU A 118 5.15 2.91 2.48
N SER A 119 6.27 2.91 3.21
CA SER A 119 7.21 1.79 3.22
C SER A 119 6.57 0.52 3.81
N VAL A 120 5.79 0.65 4.89
CA VAL A 120 5.04 -0.48 5.48
C VAL A 120 3.92 -0.92 4.55
N VAL A 121 3.20 0.01 3.93
CA VAL A 121 2.16 -0.31 2.94
C VAL A 121 2.74 -1.18 1.81
N ALA A 122 3.88 -0.80 1.25
CA ALA A 122 4.52 -1.58 0.18
C ALA A 122 4.92 -3.00 0.65
N VAL A 123 5.40 -3.13 1.88
CA VAL A 123 5.74 -4.42 2.49
C VAL A 123 4.49 -5.26 2.70
N ASP A 124 3.46 -4.73 3.37
CA ASP A 124 2.24 -5.46 3.70
C ASP A 124 1.51 -5.94 2.45
N MET A 125 1.32 -5.05 1.46
CA MET A 125 0.62 -5.41 0.23
C MET A 125 1.37 -6.48 -0.58
N ALA A 126 2.71 -6.46 -0.57
CA ALA A 126 3.51 -7.50 -1.22
C ALA A 126 3.44 -8.84 -0.47
N LEU A 127 3.40 -8.82 0.86
CA LEU A 127 3.22 -10.01 1.70
C LEU A 127 1.81 -10.59 1.50
N HIS A 128 0.78 -9.75 1.56
CA HIS A 128 -0.61 -10.17 1.35
C HIS A 128 -0.83 -10.79 -0.05
N ALA A 129 -0.22 -10.21 -1.07
CA ALA A 129 -0.27 -10.74 -2.44
C ALA A 129 0.61 -12.01 -2.65
N GLY A 130 1.34 -12.46 -1.61
CA GLY A 130 2.23 -13.62 -1.73
C GLY A 130 3.43 -13.41 -2.65
N LEU A 131 3.76 -12.17 -2.97
CA LEU A 131 4.87 -11.81 -3.87
C LEU A 131 6.25 -12.00 -3.23
N VAL A 132 6.32 -11.86 -1.92
CA VAL A 132 7.51 -12.05 -1.09
C VAL A 132 7.12 -12.68 0.24
N LYS A 133 8.06 -13.32 0.94
CA LYS A 133 7.87 -13.83 2.30
C LYS A 133 8.50 -12.89 3.32
N LEU A 134 7.90 -12.79 4.51
CA LEU A 134 8.46 -11.97 5.58
C LEU A 134 9.87 -12.39 5.94
N SER A 135 10.14 -13.71 6.05
CA SER A 135 11.46 -14.25 6.34
C SER A 135 12.53 -13.87 5.29
N GLU A 136 12.14 -13.74 4.03
CA GLU A 136 13.05 -13.29 2.96
C GLU A 136 13.41 -11.82 3.14
N LEU A 137 12.44 -10.97 3.51
CA LEU A 137 12.67 -9.56 3.80
C LEU A 137 13.55 -9.37 5.05
N GLU A 138 13.29 -10.14 6.10
CA GLU A 138 14.10 -10.15 7.34
C GLU A 138 15.55 -10.55 7.03
N SER A 139 15.75 -11.62 6.27
CA SER A 139 17.08 -12.06 5.81
C SER A 139 17.77 -10.98 4.98
N HIS A 140 17.04 -10.36 4.03
CA HIS A 140 17.60 -9.28 3.21
C HIS A 140 18.06 -8.10 4.07
N VAL A 141 17.23 -7.70 5.04
CA VAL A 141 17.55 -6.58 5.95
C VAL A 141 18.76 -6.90 6.83
N ALA A 142 18.92 -8.15 7.25
CA ALA A 142 20.06 -8.58 8.05
C ALA A 142 21.37 -8.56 7.24
N THR A 143 21.33 -9.10 6.01
CA THR A 143 22.53 -9.25 5.16
C THR A 143 22.99 -7.95 4.50
N HIS A 144 22.12 -6.93 4.38
CA HIS A 144 22.43 -5.65 3.71
C HIS A 144 22.57 -4.48 4.70
N ALA A 145 23.13 -4.70 5.88
CA ALA A 145 23.18 -3.74 6.99
C ALA A 145 23.72 -2.34 6.61
N GLY A 146 24.66 -2.24 5.66
CA GLY A 146 25.25 -0.97 5.20
C GLY A 146 24.56 -0.30 4.01
N ALA A 147 23.52 -0.91 3.42
CA ALA A 147 22.90 -0.39 2.23
C ALA A 147 22.10 0.91 2.49
N LYS A 148 22.10 1.81 1.50
CA LYS A 148 21.35 3.07 1.58
C LYS A 148 19.86 2.82 1.78
N GLY A 149 19.30 3.39 2.86
CA GLY A 149 17.88 3.25 3.19
C GLY A 149 17.51 1.98 3.95
N ILE A 150 18.44 1.08 4.21
CA ILE A 150 18.19 -0.20 4.90
C ILE A 150 17.63 -0.02 6.31
N LYS A 151 17.99 1.04 7.02
CA LYS A 151 17.43 1.33 8.36
C LYS A 151 15.92 1.56 8.28
N ARG A 152 15.44 2.22 7.21
CA ARG A 152 14.02 2.47 6.99
C ARG A 152 13.30 1.17 6.62
N LEU A 153 13.86 0.41 5.67
CA LEU A 153 13.31 -0.89 5.30
C LEU A 153 13.22 -1.83 6.52
N ARG A 154 14.27 -1.90 7.34
CA ARG A 154 14.27 -2.68 8.60
C ARG A 154 13.12 -2.27 9.52
N ARG A 155 12.89 -0.96 9.67
CA ARG A 155 11.79 -0.45 10.49
C ARG A 155 10.43 -0.80 9.87
N ALA A 156 10.29 -0.73 8.55
CA ALA A 156 9.07 -1.12 7.85
C ALA A 156 8.79 -2.63 8.01
N VAL A 157 9.79 -3.47 7.82
CA VAL A 157 9.68 -4.93 8.03
C VAL A 157 9.31 -5.27 9.48
N GLY A 158 9.88 -4.56 10.47
CA GLY A 158 9.49 -4.74 11.89
C GLY A 158 8.06 -4.32 12.23
N LEU A 159 7.43 -3.50 11.38
CA LEU A 159 6.03 -3.09 11.48
C LEU A 159 5.10 -3.89 10.56
N ALA A 160 5.63 -4.80 9.77
CA ALA A 160 4.86 -5.55 8.78
C ALA A 160 3.73 -6.39 9.39
N GLU A 161 2.65 -6.54 8.64
CA GLU A 161 1.48 -7.34 8.98
C GLU A 161 0.91 -8.03 7.73
N PRO A 162 1.24 -9.30 7.51
CA PRO A 162 0.80 -10.02 6.31
C PRO A 162 -0.72 -10.18 6.17
N ARG A 163 -1.47 -10.01 7.27
CA ARG A 163 -2.94 -10.10 7.28
C ARG A 163 -3.64 -8.83 6.81
N SER A 164 -2.94 -7.69 6.72
CA SER A 164 -3.54 -6.46 6.17
C SER A 164 -4.00 -6.67 4.73
N GLU A 165 -5.27 -6.45 4.45
CA GLU A 165 -5.86 -6.70 3.13
C GLU A 165 -5.89 -5.46 2.23
N SER A 166 -5.65 -4.28 2.79
CA SER A 166 -5.61 -3.02 2.04
C SER A 166 -4.53 -2.05 2.53
N ALA A 167 -4.11 -1.18 1.62
CA ALA A 167 -3.19 -0.10 1.93
C ALA A 167 -3.72 0.84 3.02
N MET A 168 -5.04 1.03 3.07
CA MET A 168 -5.65 1.94 4.03
C MET A 168 -5.72 1.35 5.43
N GLU A 169 -5.97 0.04 5.57
CA GLU A 169 -5.84 -0.67 6.85
C GLU A 169 -4.41 -0.57 7.39
N THR A 170 -3.41 -0.79 6.53
CA THR A 170 -2.01 -0.62 6.90
C THR A 170 -1.72 0.81 7.36
N ARG A 171 -2.18 1.83 6.63
CA ARG A 171 -2.02 3.24 7.02
C ARG A 171 -2.63 3.50 8.38
N LEU A 172 -3.87 3.09 8.60
CA LEU A 172 -4.57 3.27 9.88
C LEU A 172 -3.83 2.55 11.01
N ARG A 173 -3.45 1.30 10.83
CA ARG A 173 -2.68 0.51 11.81
C ARG A 173 -1.36 1.17 12.19
N VAL A 174 -0.57 1.54 11.20
CA VAL A 174 0.76 2.15 11.42
C VAL A 174 0.62 3.52 12.07
N LEU A 175 -0.39 4.30 11.69
CA LEU A 175 -0.71 5.57 12.31
C LEU A 175 -0.96 5.44 13.81
N LEU A 176 -1.76 4.45 14.24
CA LEU A 176 -2.03 4.19 15.65
C LEU A 176 -0.76 3.82 16.41
N ILE A 177 0.08 2.94 15.83
CA ILE A 177 1.37 2.54 16.43
C ILE A 177 2.32 3.74 16.57
N LEU A 178 2.45 4.57 15.52
CA LEU A 178 3.27 5.78 15.56
C LEU A 178 2.71 6.82 16.54
N GLY A 179 1.40 6.83 16.75
CA GLY A 179 0.71 7.58 17.79
C GLY A 179 0.93 7.03 19.21
N ARG A 180 1.83 6.04 19.40
CA ARG A 180 2.13 5.40 20.69
C ARG A 180 0.93 4.69 21.33
N LEU A 181 -0.01 4.23 20.52
CA LEU A 181 -1.03 3.28 20.96
C LEU A 181 -0.46 1.85 20.86
N PRO A 182 -0.96 0.90 21.67
CA PRO A 182 -0.58 -0.50 21.52
C PRO A 182 -0.81 -0.99 20.08
N ARG A 183 -0.05 -2.00 19.65
CA ARG A 183 -0.28 -2.62 18.34
C ARG A 183 -1.62 -3.36 18.39
N PRO A 184 -2.59 -3.01 17.53
CA PRO A 184 -3.85 -3.76 17.43
C PRO A 184 -3.62 -5.10 16.72
N GLU A 185 -4.49 -6.06 16.97
CA GLU A 185 -4.62 -7.26 16.16
C GLU A 185 -5.25 -6.88 14.81
N SER A 186 -4.70 -7.41 13.71
CA SER A 186 -5.24 -7.18 12.36
C SER A 186 -6.14 -8.33 11.95
N GLN A 187 -7.24 -8.02 11.24
CA GLN A 187 -8.17 -8.98 10.66
C GLN A 187 -8.72 -9.97 11.70
N ALA A 188 -9.15 -9.42 12.87
CA ALA A 188 -9.63 -10.23 13.97
C ALA A 188 -11.07 -10.74 13.75
N GLU A 189 -11.28 -12.03 13.98
CA GLU A 189 -12.62 -12.62 14.00
C GLU A 189 -13.28 -12.36 15.36
N LEU A 190 -14.45 -11.75 15.34
CA LEU A 190 -15.24 -11.46 16.53
C LEU A 190 -16.39 -12.46 16.65
N ARG A 191 -16.59 -12.99 17.86
CA ARG A 191 -17.59 -14.01 18.15
C ARG A 191 -18.47 -13.60 19.31
N ASP A 192 -19.73 -14.05 19.35
CA ASP A 192 -20.61 -13.88 20.52
C ASP A 192 -20.27 -14.88 21.64
N ALA A 193 -21.01 -14.78 22.74
CA ALA A 193 -20.82 -15.66 23.90
C ALA A 193 -21.07 -17.15 23.61
N SER A 194 -21.81 -17.47 22.54
CA SER A 194 -22.05 -18.85 22.09
C SER A 194 -20.95 -19.37 21.16
N GLY A 195 -19.94 -18.54 20.80
CA GLY A 195 -18.88 -18.87 19.86
C GLY A 195 -19.22 -18.64 18.40
N ARG A 196 -20.45 -18.13 18.09
CA ARG A 196 -20.87 -17.86 16.72
C ARG A 196 -20.10 -16.67 16.17
N LEU A 197 -19.56 -16.80 14.95
CA LEU A 197 -18.87 -15.72 14.24
C LEU A 197 -19.84 -14.57 13.93
N LEU A 198 -19.52 -13.38 14.40
CA LEU A 198 -20.25 -12.13 14.11
C LEU A 198 -19.67 -11.37 12.92
N GLY A 199 -18.38 -11.54 12.68
CA GLY A 199 -17.66 -10.95 11.56
C GLY A 199 -16.19 -10.79 11.83
N ARG A 200 -15.48 -10.28 10.83
CA ARG A 200 -14.06 -9.94 10.89
C ARG A 200 -13.92 -8.41 10.84
N VAL A 201 -12.99 -7.86 11.62
CA VAL A 201 -12.71 -6.42 11.69
C VAL A 201 -11.25 -6.14 11.37
N ASP A 202 -10.98 -4.98 10.78
CA ASP A 202 -9.63 -4.65 10.30
C ASP A 202 -8.60 -4.60 11.42
N LEU A 203 -8.93 -3.93 12.53
CA LEU A 203 -8.06 -3.77 13.69
C LEU A 203 -8.85 -3.99 14.99
N TYR A 204 -8.22 -4.60 15.97
CA TYR A 204 -8.88 -4.96 17.22
C TYR A 204 -7.97 -4.81 18.42
N TYR A 205 -8.51 -4.24 19.49
CA TYR A 205 -7.92 -4.21 20.83
C TYR A 205 -8.73 -5.13 21.75
N ALA A 206 -8.22 -6.33 21.96
CA ALA A 206 -8.92 -7.40 22.69
C ALA A 206 -9.16 -7.03 24.16
N ASP A 207 -8.21 -6.33 24.79
CA ASP A 207 -8.27 -5.87 26.19
C ASP A 207 -9.51 -5.00 26.49
N LEU A 208 -10.06 -4.33 25.48
CA LEU A 208 -11.16 -3.38 25.59
C LEU A 208 -12.38 -3.73 24.72
N LYS A 209 -12.36 -4.85 24.02
CA LYS A 209 -13.34 -5.21 22.99
C LYS A 209 -13.57 -4.06 21.97
N LEU A 210 -12.52 -3.31 21.66
CA LEU A 210 -12.60 -2.17 20.72
C LEU A 210 -12.15 -2.61 19.33
N ALA A 211 -13.11 -2.67 18.43
CA ALA A 211 -12.92 -2.89 17.00
C ALA A 211 -12.77 -1.55 16.26
N ILE A 212 -11.93 -1.55 15.22
CA ILE A 212 -11.72 -0.38 14.38
C ILE A 212 -11.75 -0.85 12.93
N GLU A 213 -12.52 -0.18 12.09
CA GLU A 213 -12.69 -0.47 10.67
C GLU A 213 -12.32 0.75 9.81
N TYR A 214 -11.71 0.49 8.69
CA TYR A 214 -11.57 1.47 7.61
C TYR A 214 -12.75 1.31 6.63
N ASP A 215 -13.58 2.32 6.54
CA ASP A 215 -14.73 2.35 5.62
C ASP A 215 -14.32 3.00 4.29
N GLY A 216 -14.08 2.17 3.29
CA GLY A 216 -13.78 2.61 1.92
C GLY A 216 -15.05 3.05 1.19
N ALA A 217 -14.98 4.15 0.45
CA ALA A 217 -16.09 4.64 -0.38
C ALA A 217 -16.47 3.60 -1.47
N GLY A 218 -17.44 2.74 -1.22
CA GLY A 218 -17.87 1.74 -2.21
C GLY A 218 -18.98 0.79 -1.78
N HIS A 219 -19.57 0.93 -0.60
CA HIS A 219 -20.53 -0.06 -0.09
C HIS A 219 -22.00 0.42 0.01
N ASN A 220 -22.45 1.28 -0.89
CA ASN A 220 -23.85 1.77 -0.87
C ASN A 220 -24.91 0.66 -1.02
N ASP A 221 -24.56 -0.51 -1.58
CA ASP A 221 -25.54 -1.57 -1.85
C ASP A 221 -25.72 -2.60 -0.71
N ARG A 222 -24.99 -2.47 0.42
CA ARG A 222 -25.01 -3.44 1.53
C ARG A 222 -25.48 -2.88 2.88
N LEU A 223 -26.20 -1.77 2.88
CA LEU A 223 -26.64 -1.10 4.11
C LEU A 223 -27.36 -2.04 5.09
N GLY A 224 -28.26 -2.89 4.64
CA GLY A 224 -29.03 -3.79 5.51
C GLY A 224 -28.19 -4.87 6.21
N PRO A 225 -27.38 -5.65 5.49
CA PRO A 225 -26.45 -6.60 6.10
C PRO A 225 -25.44 -5.94 7.06
N ASP A 226 -24.89 -4.79 6.70
CA ASP A 226 -23.89 -4.07 7.50
C ASP A 226 -24.49 -3.54 8.81
N LEU A 227 -25.71 -3.02 8.79
CA LEU A 227 -26.42 -2.62 9.99
C LEU A 227 -26.71 -3.80 10.92
N ARG A 228 -27.15 -4.94 10.38
CA ARG A 228 -27.39 -6.16 11.18
C ARG A 228 -26.11 -6.65 11.85
N ARG A 229 -24.99 -6.67 11.10
CA ARG A 229 -23.67 -7.03 11.63
C ARG A 229 -23.23 -6.04 12.72
N HIS A 230 -23.38 -4.75 12.49
CA HIS A 230 -23.07 -3.71 13.48
C HIS A 230 -23.86 -3.90 14.78
N ASN A 231 -25.18 -4.09 14.69
CA ASN A 231 -26.03 -4.33 15.84
C ASN A 231 -25.64 -5.62 16.60
N ALA A 232 -25.29 -6.68 15.86
CA ALA A 232 -24.84 -7.93 16.48
C ALA A 232 -23.53 -7.75 17.27
N LEU A 233 -22.58 -6.98 16.75
CA LEU A 233 -21.35 -6.64 17.47
C LEU A 233 -21.63 -5.82 18.74
N LEU A 234 -22.46 -4.78 18.64
CA LEU A 234 -22.86 -3.97 19.81
C LEU A 234 -23.54 -4.82 20.89
N ASN A 235 -24.50 -5.67 20.51
CA ASN A 235 -25.21 -6.56 21.43
C ASN A 235 -24.29 -7.58 22.11
N ALA A 236 -23.18 -7.96 21.46
CA ALA A 236 -22.14 -8.82 22.05
C ALA A 236 -21.12 -8.06 22.92
N GLY A 237 -21.34 -6.76 23.12
CA GLY A 237 -20.51 -5.90 23.95
C GLY A 237 -19.22 -5.42 23.28
N TYR A 238 -19.13 -5.47 21.98
CA TYR A 238 -18.04 -4.85 21.23
C TYR A 238 -18.29 -3.36 21.01
N HIS A 239 -17.23 -2.58 21.00
CA HIS A 239 -17.24 -1.18 20.63
C HIS A 239 -16.63 -1.04 19.23
N LEU A 240 -17.23 -0.24 18.37
CA LEU A 240 -16.78 -0.09 16.98
C LEU A 240 -16.50 1.38 16.66
N LEU A 241 -15.31 1.66 16.15
CA LEU A 241 -14.95 2.91 15.50
C LEU A 241 -14.77 2.67 14.02
N ARG A 242 -15.26 3.59 13.20
CA ARG A 242 -15.08 3.57 11.74
C ARG A 242 -14.39 4.84 11.29
N PHE A 243 -13.42 4.68 10.41
CA PHE A 243 -12.67 5.78 9.81
C PHE A 243 -12.71 5.69 8.30
N THR A 244 -12.87 6.83 7.65
CA THR A 244 -12.89 6.97 6.19
C THR A 244 -11.60 7.61 5.68
N ALA A 245 -11.46 7.72 4.35
CA ALA A 245 -10.36 8.46 3.74
C ALA A 245 -10.36 9.95 4.15
N PHE A 246 -11.53 10.50 4.48
CA PHE A 246 -11.64 11.89 4.95
C PHE A 246 -11.00 12.06 6.33
N ASP A 247 -11.28 11.14 7.25
CA ASP A 247 -10.75 11.19 8.62
C ASP A 247 -9.23 11.05 8.63
N LEU A 248 -8.68 10.21 7.76
CA LEU A 248 -7.24 10.00 7.65
C LEU A 248 -6.46 11.21 7.10
N ARG A 249 -7.14 12.29 6.71
CA ARG A 249 -6.48 13.58 6.41
C ARG A 249 -5.99 14.28 7.67
N ASP A 250 -6.68 14.08 8.80
CA ASP A 250 -6.22 14.53 10.12
C ASP A 250 -5.81 13.34 10.99
N THR A 251 -4.60 12.89 10.76
CA THR A 251 -4.02 11.74 11.46
C THR A 251 -3.95 11.93 12.98
N LYS A 252 -3.81 13.18 13.44
CA LYS A 252 -3.77 13.50 14.88
C LYS A 252 -5.14 13.35 15.51
N ALA A 253 -6.20 13.76 14.82
CA ALA A 253 -7.58 13.60 15.29
C ALA A 253 -7.94 12.13 15.43
N VAL A 254 -7.62 11.28 14.44
CA VAL A 254 -7.85 9.82 14.49
C VAL A 254 -7.15 9.19 15.70
N VAL A 255 -5.85 9.46 15.90
CA VAL A 255 -5.10 8.94 17.08
C VAL A 255 -5.70 9.42 18.38
N ALA A 256 -6.11 10.70 18.48
CA ALA A 256 -6.73 11.26 19.67
C ALA A 256 -8.07 10.60 19.97
N GLU A 257 -8.87 10.31 18.95
CA GLU A 257 -10.17 9.67 19.09
C GLU A 257 -10.02 8.23 19.61
N VAL A 258 -9.16 7.42 18.99
CA VAL A 258 -8.89 6.05 19.46
C VAL A 258 -8.33 6.06 20.89
N ARG A 259 -7.45 7.01 21.22
CA ARG A 259 -6.92 7.17 22.58
C ARG A 259 -8.03 7.49 23.60
N ARG A 260 -8.95 8.40 23.27
CA ARG A 260 -10.11 8.73 24.13
C ARG A 260 -11.02 7.52 24.32
N ALA A 261 -11.35 6.81 23.24
CA ALA A 261 -12.17 5.60 23.33
C ALA A 261 -11.54 4.55 24.23
N ARG A 262 -10.25 4.25 24.04
CA ARG A 262 -9.51 3.31 24.87
C ARG A 262 -9.51 3.72 26.36
N ALA A 263 -9.26 4.99 26.65
CA ALA A 263 -9.25 5.51 28.04
C ALA A 263 -10.63 5.46 28.69
N SER A 264 -11.71 5.72 27.95
CA SER A 264 -13.08 5.60 28.44
C SER A 264 -13.44 4.16 28.77
N LEU A 265 -13.16 3.24 27.87
CA LEU A 265 -13.45 1.82 28.03
C LEU A 265 -12.67 1.19 29.19
N ALA A 266 -11.41 1.56 29.36
CA ALA A 266 -10.58 1.09 30.48
C ALA A 266 -11.18 1.53 31.84
N ARG A 267 -11.67 2.78 31.94
CA ARG A 267 -12.33 3.26 33.16
C ARG A 267 -13.61 2.50 33.48
N ASN A 268 -14.46 2.29 32.47
CA ASN A 268 -15.73 1.58 32.61
C ASN A 268 -15.51 0.11 33.06
N GLY A 269 -14.52 -0.57 32.46
CA GLY A 269 -14.15 -1.93 32.80
C GLY A 269 -13.59 -2.06 34.24
N ALA A 270 -12.89 -1.04 34.72
CA ALA A 270 -12.41 -1.02 36.13
C ALA A 270 -13.56 -0.85 37.11
N LEU A 271 -14.53 0.02 36.82
CA LEU A 271 -15.70 0.23 37.67
C LEU A 271 -16.57 -1.03 37.81
N VAL A 272 -16.73 -1.80 36.75
CA VAL A 272 -17.50 -3.06 36.77
C VAL A 272 -16.81 -4.13 37.64
N ARG A 273 -15.47 -4.20 37.59
CA ARG A 273 -14.70 -5.18 38.42
C ARG A 273 -14.64 -4.83 39.89
N THR A 274 -14.83 -3.58 40.28
CA THR A 274 -14.80 -3.13 41.68
C THR A 274 -16.15 -3.33 42.36
N ASN A 275 -17.22 -3.48 41.59
CA ASN A 275 -18.60 -3.66 42.08
C ASN A 275 -19.11 -5.12 41.92
N ALA A 276 -18.28 -6.05 41.50
CA ALA A 276 -18.54 -7.50 41.42
C ALA A 276 -17.71 -8.26 42.43
#